data_90c6f8b08eff71bad29bad0192e991ca
#
_entry.id   90c6f8b08eff71bad29bad0192e991ca
#
_cell.length_a   1.000
_cell.length_b   1.000
_cell.length_c   1.000
_cell.angle_alpha   90.00
_cell.angle_beta   90.00
_cell.angle_gamma   90.00
#
_symmetry.space_group_name_H-M   'P 1'
#
loop_
_entity.id
_entity.type
_entity.pdbx_description
1 polymer ?
#
loop_
_entity_poly.entity_id
_entity_poly.type
_entity_poly.pdbx_seq_one_letter_code
_entity_poly.pdbx_strand_id
1 'polypeptide(L)'
;MSRLDDPHSSYNDELKRLYDRFKEESVQPDAYFDEDDLIEIFDYASDMADDATRIDVLLVGARLYPSSEPLMQRKACLVFDTSGDESARRAVAPVAGSVIGRLLALRIDKPSRQQARERLESIIDGGSDFEDEWIIQLVQTASEIGEFAWLVESKERIMRLTDYPQTFLYEMVEVAKVNYDYGVAMTCAEQLTDLEPFNCEFWENLAEIQIAASKFDDSINSADYALAINPESVRAMMLKAQALYEMCRPCEEVVAWLDKAIEVEPDDPAPAHYKALTLYAAGFVQMAVDALEAYRRRHPDDLPTVEYLNTITDGAIPVDVMMAAMERAAEGNDDWNAKAEELIRAGRHGAAVNMLVSSFRLHQLPPVSALFIELYVCRRYKELQDYMDISAIAGWNLRLPEQLAYTLSLLRTGAESQKVLDSIARTESLLDIGSDDDRSLNASPLETAGYRAVTAQIRRSLLSGEQVDIDAIDPFPVMK
;
A
#
# COMPACT_ATOMS: atom_id res chain seq x y z
N MET A 1 -16.69 -37.14 12.29
CA MET A 1 -15.49 -37.98 12.19
C MET A 1 -14.33 -37.10 12.62
N SER A 2 -13.53 -37.56 13.57
CA SER A 2 -12.53 -36.80 14.32
C SER A 2 -11.49 -36.12 13.43
N ARG A 3 -11.23 -34.83 13.70
CA ARG A 3 -10.02 -34.14 13.25
C ARG A 3 -8.83 -35.01 13.73
N LEU A 4 -8.12 -35.60 12.80
CA LEU A 4 -6.81 -36.17 13.03
C LEU A 4 -5.89 -35.00 13.32
N ASP A 5 -5.25 -35.02 14.47
CA ASP A 5 -4.28 -34.03 14.93
C ASP A 5 -3.20 -33.85 13.85
N ASP A 6 -3.18 -32.68 13.24
CA ASP A 6 -2.06 -32.25 12.41
C ASP A 6 -0.86 -32.04 13.35
N PRO A 7 0.26 -32.75 13.16
CA PRO A 7 1.44 -32.59 14.04
C PRO A 7 1.96 -31.14 14.05
N HIS A 8 1.78 -30.37 12.98
CA HIS A 8 2.14 -28.95 12.93
C HIS A 8 1.23 -28.08 13.82
N SER A 9 -0.07 -28.40 13.94
CA SER A 9 -0.98 -27.67 14.82
C SER A 9 -0.60 -27.83 16.30
N SER A 10 -0.18 -29.02 16.72
CA SER A 10 0.19 -29.28 18.12
C SER A 10 1.51 -28.60 18.51
N TYR A 11 2.50 -28.53 17.60
CA TYR A 11 3.78 -27.86 17.83
C TYR A 11 3.59 -26.34 17.91
N ASN A 12 2.82 -25.75 17.02
CA ASN A 12 2.51 -24.31 17.04
C ASN A 12 1.76 -23.90 18.31
N ASP A 13 0.87 -24.74 18.83
CA ASP A 13 0.19 -24.50 20.10
C ASP A 13 1.13 -24.57 21.30
N GLU A 14 2.14 -25.46 21.28
CA GLU A 14 3.14 -25.59 22.32
C GLU A 14 4.10 -24.40 22.31
N LEU A 15 4.59 -24.02 21.15
CA LEU A 15 5.45 -22.85 20.95
C LEU A 15 4.75 -21.55 21.37
N LYS A 16 3.49 -21.38 21.02
CA LYS A 16 2.68 -20.25 21.49
C LYS A 16 2.56 -20.21 23.00
N ARG A 17 2.33 -21.36 23.67
CA ARG A 17 2.28 -21.42 25.15
C ARG A 17 3.63 -21.07 25.79
N LEU A 18 4.72 -21.50 25.17
CA LEU A 18 6.07 -21.17 25.60
C LEU A 18 6.34 -19.67 25.52
N TYR A 19 5.95 -19.07 24.39
CA TYR A 19 6.03 -17.62 24.16
C TYR A 19 5.17 -16.83 25.15
N ASP A 20 3.90 -17.22 25.38
CA ASP A 20 3.02 -16.57 26.34
C ASP A 20 3.59 -16.68 27.77
N ARG A 21 4.10 -17.85 28.15
CA ARG A 21 4.80 -18.07 29.45
C ARG A 21 6.01 -17.14 29.59
N PHE A 22 6.80 -16.98 28.54
CA PHE A 22 7.95 -16.08 28.56
C PHE A 22 7.52 -14.62 28.82
N LYS A 23 6.47 -14.15 28.17
CA LYS A 23 5.96 -12.78 28.39
C LYS A 23 5.46 -12.53 29.80
N GLU A 24 4.95 -13.56 30.49
CA GLU A 24 4.48 -13.47 31.88
C GLU A 24 5.63 -13.56 32.89
N GLU A 25 6.61 -14.44 32.67
CA GLU A 25 7.61 -14.81 33.65
C GLU A 25 8.96 -14.12 33.47
N SER A 26 9.32 -13.63 32.26
CA SER A 26 10.67 -13.09 31.95
C SER A 26 11.09 -11.90 32.82
N VAL A 27 10.12 -11.17 33.38
CA VAL A 27 10.34 -10.00 34.25
C VAL A 27 10.81 -10.41 35.65
N GLN A 28 10.65 -11.69 36.02
CA GLN A 28 11.04 -12.19 37.35
C GLN A 28 12.55 -12.39 37.40
N PRO A 29 13.24 -11.99 38.49
CA PRO A 29 14.71 -12.10 38.62
C PRO A 29 15.25 -13.53 38.56
N ASP A 30 14.44 -14.50 38.96
CA ASP A 30 14.73 -15.93 39.05
C ASP A 30 14.12 -16.75 37.91
N ALA A 31 13.52 -16.09 36.91
CA ALA A 31 13.00 -16.76 35.73
C ALA A 31 14.12 -17.54 35.03
N TYR A 32 13.84 -18.80 34.74
CA TYR A 32 14.73 -19.70 34.05
C TYR A 32 14.04 -20.28 32.82
N PHE A 33 14.76 -20.23 31.70
CA PHE A 33 14.38 -20.83 30.42
C PHE A 33 15.59 -21.57 29.87
N ASP A 34 15.39 -22.71 29.25
CA ASP A 34 16.46 -23.42 28.56
C ASP A 34 16.95 -22.63 27.36
N GLU A 35 18.17 -22.89 26.88
CA GLU A 35 18.76 -22.19 25.72
C GLU A 35 17.92 -22.40 24.47
N ASP A 36 17.48 -23.63 24.22
CA ASP A 36 16.66 -23.98 23.07
C ASP A 36 15.28 -23.30 23.15
N ASP A 37 14.65 -23.26 24.34
CA ASP A 37 13.40 -22.50 24.55
C ASP A 37 13.56 -21.02 24.18
N LEU A 38 14.67 -20.38 24.56
CA LEU A 38 14.93 -18.97 24.25
C LEU A 38 15.12 -18.75 22.75
N ILE A 39 15.75 -19.68 22.05
CA ILE A 39 15.94 -19.64 20.62
C ILE A 39 14.58 -19.74 19.91
N GLU A 40 13.76 -20.73 20.27
CA GLU A 40 12.42 -20.91 19.69
C GLU A 40 11.50 -19.71 19.96
N ILE A 41 11.54 -19.12 21.17
CA ILE A 41 10.76 -17.92 21.49
C ILE A 41 11.22 -16.74 20.67
N PHE A 42 12.53 -16.56 20.45
CA PHE A 42 13.06 -15.47 19.63
C PHE A 42 12.59 -15.58 18.20
N ASP A 43 12.65 -16.78 17.62
CA ASP A 43 12.28 -17.03 16.23
C ASP A 43 10.76 -16.84 16.05
N TYR A 44 9.94 -17.36 16.97
CA TYR A 44 8.50 -17.11 16.97
C TYR A 44 8.13 -15.62 17.14
N ALA A 45 8.84 -14.89 18.01
CA ALA A 45 8.65 -13.44 18.15
C ALA A 45 9.06 -12.68 16.89
N SER A 46 10.02 -13.20 16.11
CA SER A 46 10.42 -12.65 14.82
C SER A 46 9.30 -12.81 13.79
N ASP A 47 8.68 -13.97 13.69
CA ASP A 47 7.54 -14.24 12.82
C ASP A 47 6.33 -13.34 13.14
N MET A 48 6.15 -13.04 14.45
CA MET A 48 5.08 -12.16 14.93
C MET A 48 5.44 -10.66 14.88
N ALA A 49 6.62 -10.29 14.39
CA ALA A 49 7.17 -8.94 14.41
C ALA A 49 7.16 -8.27 15.81
N ASP A 50 7.32 -9.07 16.89
CA ASP A 50 7.37 -8.59 18.28
C ASP A 50 8.81 -8.29 18.71
N ASP A 51 9.32 -7.14 18.30
CA ASP A 51 10.67 -6.69 18.63
C ASP A 51 10.92 -6.52 20.12
N ALA A 52 9.88 -6.20 20.90
CA ALA A 52 10.02 -6.06 22.35
C ALA A 52 10.37 -7.42 22.99
N THR A 53 9.65 -8.47 22.63
CA THR A 53 9.93 -9.82 23.11
C THR A 53 11.28 -10.32 22.61
N ARG A 54 11.67 -10.05 21.35
CA ARG A 54 13.02 -10.39 20.82
C ARG A 54 14.13 -9.79 21.68
N ILE A 55 14.00 -8.51 22.06
CA ILE A 55 14.96 -7.82 22.94
C ILE A 55 15.00 -8.47 24.33
N ASP A 56 13.84 -8.76 24.92
CA ASP A 56 13.75 -9.36 26.26
C ASP A 56 14.39 -10.76 26.28
N VAL A 57 14.16 -11.57 25.24
CA VAL A 57 14.81 -12.90 25.09
C VAL A 57 16.33 -12.75 25.08
N LEU A 58 16.87 -11.80 24.32
CA LEU A 58 18.32 -11.57 24.27
C LEU A 58 18.89 -11.08 25.63
N LEU A 59 18.13 -10.30 26.39
CA LEU A 59 18.52 -9.86 27.73
C LEU A 59 18.55 -11.03 28.73
N VAL A 60 17.52 -11.89 28.72
CA VAL A 60 17.45 -13.10 29.54
C VAL A 60 18.56 -14.06 29.11
N GLY A 61 18.73 -14.29 27.82
CA GLY A 61 19.77 -15.15 27.26
C GLY A 61 21.18 -14.70 27.65
N ALA A 62 21.47 -13.40 27.55
CA ALA A 62 22.77 -12.86 27.96
C ALA A 62 23.06 -13.06 29.46
N ARG A 63 22.02 -13.15 30.30
CA ARG A 63 22.14 -13.43 31.73
C ARG A 63 22.38 -14.91 31.98
N LEU A 64 21.60 -15.80 31.35
CA LEU A 64 21.62 -17.25 31.62
C LEU A 64 22.74 -17.93 30.79
N TYR A 65 22.94 -17.53 29.56
CA TYR A 65 23.84 -18.17 28.60
C TYR A 65 24.76 -17.15 27.92
N PRO A 66 25.68 -16.48 28.67
CA PRO A 66 26.50 -15.38 28.15
C PRO A 66 27.48 -15.80 27.03
N SER A 67 27.67 -17.09 26.80
CA SER A 67 28.55 -17.63 25.77
C SER A 67 27.78 -18.40 24.67
N SER A 68 26.45 -18.27 24.65
CA SER A 68 25.64 -18.91 23.63
C SER A 68 25.91 -18.28 22.26
N GLU A 69 26.48 -19.04 21.35
CA GLU A 69 26.73 -18.59 19.96
C GLU A 69 25.41 -18.33 19.20
N PRO A 70 24.37 -19.21 19.27
CA PRO A 70 23.09 -18.98 18.63
C PRO A 70 22.40 -17.68 19.07
N LEU A 71 22.38 -17.36 20.37
CA LEU A 71 21.80 -16.12 20.88
C LEU A 71 22.63 -14.88 20.49
N MET A 72 23.98 -15.02 20.45
CA MET A 72 24.82 -13.94 19.96
C MET A 72 24.63 -13.66 18.45
N GLN A 73 24.39 -14.69 17.65
CA GLN A 73 24.07 -14.54 16.23
C GLN A 73 22.74 -13.82 16.04
N ARG A 74 21.67 -14.20 16.73
CA ARG A 74 20.37 -13.52 16.70
C ARG A 74 20.45 -12.06 17.15
N LYS A 75 21.26 -11.81 18.18
CA LYS A 75 21.58 -10.44 18.59
C LYS A 75 22.29 -9.66 17.49
N ALA A 76 23.25 -10.26 16.80
CA ALA A 76 23.97 -9.59 15.72
C ALA A 76 23.03 -9.24 14.56
N CYS A 77 22.11 -10.15 14.18
CA CYS A 77 21.07 -9.88 13.18
C CYS A 77 20.15 -8.73 13.63
N LEU A 78 19.57 -8.80 14.81
CA LEU A 78 18.67 -7.76 15.32
C LEU A 78 19.36 -6.38 15.40
N VAL A 79 20.61 -6.31 15.88
CA VAL A 79 21.36 -5.04 15.93
C VAL A 79 21.69 -4.54 14.54
N PHE A 80 21.98 -5.43 13.57
CA PHE A 80 22.19 -5.04 12.19
C PHE A 80 20.94 -4.40 11.58
N ASP A 81 19.77 -4.99 11.79
CA ASP A 81 18.50 -4.50 11.22
C ASP A 81 18.02 -3.19 11.85
N THR A 82 18.31 -2.98 13.15
CA THR A 82 17.75 -1.86 13.93
C THR A 82 18.71 -0.72 14.20
N SER A 83 20.02 -0.91 13.96
CA SER A 83 21.06 0.02 14.39
C SER A 83 22.03 0.37 13.26
N GLY A 84 22.80 1.44 13.43
CA GLY A 84 23.81 1.84 12.43
C GLY A 84 25.04 0.92 12.41
N ASP A 85 25.82 1.03 11.33
CA ASP A 85 26.96 0.16 10.98
C ASP A 85 27.99 -0.05 12.11
N GLU A 86 28.24 0.95 12.95
CA GLU A 86 29.20 0.85 14.05
C GLU A 86 28.70 -0.06 15.18
N SER A 87 27.40 -0.02 15.47
CA SER A 87 26.77 -0.91 16.45
C SER A 87 26.71 -2.34 15.92
N ALA A 88 26.37 -2.49 14.65
CA ALA A 88 26.35 -3.77 13.96
C ALA A 88 27.75 -4.42 13.96
N ARG A 89 28.81 -3.70 13.64
CA ARG A 89 30.20 -4.20 13.70
C ARG A 89 30.58 -4.73 15.08
N ARG A 90 30.16 -4.04 16.14
CA ARG A 90 30.43 -4.49 17.54
C ARG A 90 29.63 -5.74 17.89
N ALA A 91 28.40 -5.85 17.41
CA ALA A 91 27.56 -7.01 17.67
C ALA A 91 28.02 -8.25 16.87
N VAL A 92 28.55 -8.06 15.67
CA VAL A 92 29.09 -9.14 14.82
C VAL A 92 30.46 -9.66 15.31
N ALA A 93 31.27 -8.82 15.95
CA ALA A 93 32.64 -9.20 16.34
C ALA A 93 32.74 -10.52 17.16
N PRO A 94 31.87 -10.83 18.13
CA PRO A 94 31.90 -12.09 18.87
C PRO A 94 31.60 -13.34 17.99
N VAL A 95 30.82 -13.16 16.91
CA VAL A 95 30.38 -14.25 16.01
C VAL A 95 31.03 -14.17 14.64
N ALA A 96 32.11 -13.40 14.47
CA ALA A 96 32.77 -13.17 13.19
C ALA A 96 33.28 -14.46 12.51
N GLY A 97 33.47 -15.54 13.26
CA GLY A 97 33.87 -16.85 12.76
C GLY A 97 32.70 -17.69 12.23
N SER A 98 31.49 -17.42 12.66
CA SER A 98 30.29 -18.14 12.22
C SER A 98 29.89 -17.73 10.79
N VAL A 99 29.04 -18.54 10.16
CA VAL A 99 28.50 -18.23 8.82
C VAL A 99 27.70 -16.94 8.85
N ILE A 100 26.78 -16.76 9.81
CA ILE A 100 25.99 -15.53 9.97
C ILE A 100 26.89 -14.32 10.19
N GLY A 101 27.89 -14.42 11.05
CA GLY A 101 28.83 -13.32 11.28
C GLY A 101 29.62 -12.92 10.01
N ARG A 102 29.99 -13.89 9.18
CA ARG A 102 30.67 -13.66 7.88
C ARG A 102 29.71 -13.02 6.86
N LEU A 103 28.44 -13.45 6.81
CA LEU A 103 27.41 -12.88 5.94
C LEU A 103 27.10 -11.42 6.35
N LEU A 104 26.86 -11.14 7.63
CA LEU A 104 26.64 -9.79 8.13
C LEU A 104 27.85 -8.88 7.87
N ALA A 105 29.08 -9.39 8.01
CA ALA A 105 30.27 -8.64 7.66
C ALA A 105 30.32 -8.24 6.18
N LEU A 106 29.81 -9.07 5.26
CA LEU A 106 29.67 -8.71 3.84
C LEU A 106 28.71 -7.53 3.62
N ARG A 107 27.57 -7.53 4.32
CA ARG A 107 26.57 -6.45 4.24
C ARG A 107 27.10 -5.13 4.83
N ILE A 108 27.85 -5.21 5.94
CA ILE A 108 28.43 -4.04 6.62
C ILE A 108 29.63 -3.46 5.85
N ASP A 109 30.55 -4.31 5.37
CA ASP A 109 31.80 -3.87 4.74
C ASP A 109 31.60 -3.41 3.30
N LYS A 110 30.55 -3.87 2.62
CA LYS A 110 30.24 -3.58 1.22
C LYS A 110 31.48 -3.70 0.32
N PRO A 111 32.15 -4.86 0.29
CA PRO A 111 33.37 -5.05 -0.46
C PRO A 111 33.15 -4.91 -1.97
N SER A 112 34.24 -4.86 -2.75
CA SER A 112 34.09 -4.95 -4.21
C SER A 112 33.44 -6.26 -4.63
N ARG A 113 32.78 -6.27 -5.78
CA ARG A 113 32.06 -7.45 -6.32
C ARG A 113 32.93 -8.71 -6.33
N GLN A 114 34.17 -8.60 -6.75
CA GLN A 114 35.10 -9.73 -6.76
C GLN A 114 35.36 -10.26 -5.34
N GLN A 115 35.62 -9.38 -4.39
CA GLN A 115 35.85 -9.76 -2.99
C GLN A 115 34.60 -10.33 -2.34
N ALA A 116 33.41 -9.80 -2.69
CA ALA A 116 32.14 -10.35 -2.24
C ALA A 116 31.95 -11.81 -2.70
N ARG A 117 32.18 -12.08 -4.00
CA ARG A 117 32.14 -13.46 -4.56
C ARG A 117 33.16 -14.38 -3.89
N GLU A 118 34.40 -13.96 -3.75
CA GLU A 118 35.44 -14.76 -3.08
C GLU A 118 35.06 -15.13 -1.64
N ARG A 119 34.44 -14.19 -0.90
CA ARG A 119 33.95 -14.45 0.46
C ARG A 119 32.74 -15.37 0.48
N LEU A 120 31.76 -15.18 -0.40
CA LEU A 120 30.60 -16.07 -0.55
C LEU A 120 31.03 -17.49 -0.90
N GLU A 121 31.95 -17.66 -1.88
CA GLU A 121 32.55 -18.96 -2.22
C GLU A 121 33.22 -19.62 -1.01
N SER A 122 34.02 -18.84 -0.25
CA SER A 122 34.63 -19.32 0.98
C SER A 122 33.63 -19.73 2.07
N ILE A 123 32.43 -19.14 2.09
CA ILE A 123 31.39 -19.53 3.03
C ILE A 123 30.81 -20.88 2.64
N ILE A 124 30.43 -21.09 1.39
CA ILE A 124 29.89 -22.38 0.92
C ILE A 124 30.92 -23.48 0.82
N ASP A 125 32.20 -23.18 0.56
CA ASP A 125 33.28 -24.18 0.55
C ASP A 125 33.67 -24.65 1.95
N GLY A 126 33.48 -23.81 2.97
CA GLY A 126 33.84 -24.14 4.36
C GLY A 126 32.72 -24.79 5.17
N GLY A 127 31.53 -24.96 4.58
CA GLY A 127 30.34 -25.39 5.30
C GLY A 127 30.04 -26.87 5.21
N SER A 128 29.93 -27.51 6.36
CA SER A 128 29.10 -28.68 6.58
C SER A 128 27.91 -28.18 7.41
N ASP A 129 26.71 -28.57 7.09
CA ASP A 129 25.49 -28.31 7.80
C ASP A 129 25.02 -26.82 7.77
N PHE A 130 24.37 -26.46 6.65
CA PHE A 130 23.65 -25.21 6.55
C PHE A 130 22.25 -25.37 7.21
N GLU A 131 22.08 -24.80 8.39
CA GLU A 131 20.77 -24.64 9.04
C GLU A 131 19.87 -23.72 8.19
N ASP A 132 18.55 -23.87 8.30
CA ASP A 132 17.55 -23.09 7.55
C ASP A 132 17.79 -21.59 7.62
N GLU A 133 18.04 -21.06 8.81
CA GLU A 133 18.27 -19.63 9.03
C GLU A 133 19.48 -19.10 8.24
N TRP A 134 20.50 -19.92 8.05
CA TRP A 134 21.71 -19.51 7.31
C TRP A 134 21.47 -19.44 5.81
N ILE A 135 20.59 -20.27 5.29
CA ILE A 135 20.19 -20.26 3.90
C ILE A 135 19.44 -18.98 3.58
N ILE A 136 18.48 -18.60 4.43
CA ILE A 136 17.75 -17.33 4.32
C ILE A 136 18.74 -16.16 4.32
N GLN A 137 19.64 -16.10 5.30
CA GLN A 137 20.65 -15.05 5.39
C GLN A 137 21.63 -15.04 4.22
N LEU A 138 21.99 -16.20 3.69
CA LEU A 138 22.85 -16.30 2.51
C LEU A 138 22.19 -15.69 1.28
N VAL A 139 20.94 -16.08 1.00
CA VAL A 139 20.18 -15.60 -0.15
C VAL A 139 19.94 -14.11 -0.06
N GLN A 140 19.47 -13.62 1.09
CA GLN A 140 19.24 -12.19 1.34
C GLN A 140 20.54 -11.38 1.20
N THR A 141 21.63 -11.84 1.83
CA THR A 141 22.93 -11.16 1.75
C THR A 141 23.41 -11.06 0.30
N ALA A 142 23.40 -12.17 -0.44
CA ALA A 142 23.86 -12.16 -1.83
C ALA A 142 23.00 -11.25 -2.72
N SER A 143 21.67 -11.19 -2.48
CA SER A 143 20.78 -10.28 -3.17
C SER A 143 21.10 -8.81 -2.86
N GLU A 144 21.23 -8.46 -1.59
CA GLU A 144 21.49 -7.07 -1.15
C GLU A 144 22.85 -6.52 -1.64
N ILE A 145 23.88 -7.36 -1.70
CA ILE A 145 25.18 -6.95 -2.24
C ILE A 145 25.25 -7.01 -3.77
N GLY A 146 24.11 -7.30 -4.45
CA GLY A 146 24.02 -7.33 -5.92
C GLY A 146 24.61 -8.56 -6.58
N GLU A 147 24.72 -9.68 -5.87
CA GLU A 147 25.27 -10.94 -6.36
C GLU A 147 24.20 -12.01 -6.68
N PHE A 148 23.00 -11.57 -7.08
CA PHE A 148 21.91 -12.47 -7.50
C PHE A 148 22.36 -13.44 -8.60
N ALA A 149 23.12 -12.98 -9.59
CA ALA A 149 23.66 -13.86 -10.64
C ALA A 149 24.53 -14.99 -10.08
N TRP A 150 25.30 -14.73 -9.03
CA TRP A 150 26.08 -15.76 -8.34
C TRP A 150 25.19 -16.78 -7.63
N LEU A 151 24.07 -16.35 -7.03
CA LEU A 151 23.10 -17.28 -6.45
C LEU A 151 22.55 -18.24 -7.51
N VAL A 152 22.16 -17.71 -8.67
CA VAL A 152 21.66 -18.52 -9.78
C VAL A 152 22.72 -19.51 -10.26
N GLU A 153 23.98 -19.07 -10.42
CA GLU A 153 25.12 -19.92 -10.81
C GLU A 153 25.41 -21.02 -9.77
N SER A 154 25.24 -20.72 -8.49
CA SER A 154 25.56 -21.58 -7.35
C SER A 154 24.40 -22.44 -6.86
N LYS A 155 23.20 -22.27 -7.43
CA LYS A 155 21.94 -22.89 -6.96
C LYS A 155 22.08 -24.38 -6.69
N GLU A 156 22.50 -25.16 -7.70
CA GLU A 156 22.60 -26.61 -7.59
C GLU A 156 23.64 -27.07 -6.56
N ARG A 157 24.63 -26.24 -6.27
CA ARG A 157 25.65 -26.51 -5.25
C ARG A 157 25.12 -26.26 -3.87
N ILE A 158 24.40 -25.12 -3.66
CA ILE A 158 23.78 -24.77 -2.39
C ILE A 158 22.72 -25.80 -2.02
N MET A 159 21.86 -26.18 -2.96
CA MET A 159 20.84 -27.22 -2.76
C MET A 159 21.40 -28.57 -2.28
N ARG A 160 22.66 -28.89 -2.61
CA ARG A 160 23.33 -30.13 -2.12
C ARG A 160 23.95 -29.99 -0.74
N LEU A 161 24.09 -28.76 -0.25
CA LEU A 161 24.71 -28.48 1.06
C LEU A 161 23.66 -28.28 2.14
N THR A 162 22.38 -28.21 1.80
CA THR A 162 21.29 -28.00 2.75
C THR A 162 20.38 -29.22 2.84
N ASP A 163 19.92 -29.51 4.04
CA ASP A 163 18.84 -30.47 4.29
C ASP A 163 17.45 -29.86 4.02
N TYR A 164 17.39 -28.53 3.74
CA TYR A 164 16.17 -27.75 3.52
C TYR A 164 16.14 -27.09 2.13
N PRO A 165 16.12 -27.87 1.04
CA PRO A 165 16.13 -27.32 -0.32
C PRO A 165 14.88 -26.48 -0.63
N GLN A 166 13.74 -26.76 0.02
CA GLN A 166 12.51 -25.98 -0.14
C GLN A 166 12.67 -24.55 0.38
N THR A 167 13.30 -24.33 1.54
CA THR A 167 13.58 -23.00 2.08
C THR A 167 14.47 -22.20 1.13
N PHE A 168 15.51 -22.81 0.62
CA PHE A 168 16.38 -22.16 -0.36
C PHE A 168 15.65 -21.79 -1.66
N LEU A 169 14.85 -22.70 -2.19
CA LEU A 169 14.08 -22.42 -3.41
C LEU A 169 13.02 -21.35 -3.19
N TYR A 170 12.37 -21.33 -2.03
CA TYR A 170 11.40 -20.32 -1.67
C TYR A 170 12.05 -18.92 -1.62
N GLU A 171 13.16 -18.77 -0.91
CA GLU A 171 13.92 -17.53 -0.86
C GLU A 171 14.43 -17.10 -2.25
N MET A 172 14.85 -18.06 -3.09
CA MET A 172 15.24 -17.79 -4.47
C MET A 172 14.09 -17.27 -5.32
N VAL A 173 12.86 -17.75 -5.09
CA VAL A 173 11.66 -17.24 -5.76
C VAL A 173 11.46 -15.78 -5.38
N GLU A 174 11.49 -15.45 -4.09
CA GLU A 174 11.24 -14.08 -3.63
C GLU A 174 12.31 -13.10 -4.16
N VAL A 175 13.57 -13.48 -4.08
CA VAL A 175 14.67 -12.65 -4.60
C VAL A 175 14.60 -12.51 -6.13
N ALA A 176 14.22 -13.56 -6.84
CA ALA A 176 14.06 -13.49 -8.29
C ALA A 176 12.89 -12.59 -8.71
N LYS A 177 11.77 -12.58 -7.96
CA LYS A 177 10.65 -11.63 -8.14
C LYS A 177 11.11 -10.19 -7.99
N VAL A 178 11.87 -9.89 -6.93
CA VAL A 178 12.43 -8.54 -6.67
C VAL A 178 13.38 -8.11 -7.82
N ASN A 179 14.14 -9.03 -8.38
CA ASN A 179 15.03 -8.76 -9.51
C ASN A 179 14.32 -8.81 -10.89
N TYR A 180 12.99 -9.00 -10.92
CA TYR A 180 12.19 -9.14 -12.13
C TYR A 180 12.64 -10.29 -13.04
N ASP A 181 13.37 -11.28 -12.53
CA ASP A 181 13.77 -12.49 -13.24
C ASP A 181 12.71 -13.59 -13.05
N TYR A 182 11.58 -13.41 -13.73
CA TYR A 182 10.48 -14.37 -13.66
C TYR A 182 10.85 -15.75 -14.23
N GLY A 183 11.91 -15.85 -15.04
CA GLY A 183 12.42 -17.13 -15.55
C GLY A 183 13.01 -17.98 -14.42
N VAL A 184 13.89 -17.38 -13.61
CA VAL A 184 14.48 -18.03 -12.43
C VAL A 184 13.39 -18.30 -11.38
N ALA A 185 12.53 -17.31 -11.08
CA ALA A 185 11.45 -17.47 -10.12
C ALA A 185 10.56 -18.67 -10.47
N MET A 186 10.15 -18.80 -11.73
CA MET A 186 9.30 -19.88 -12.19
C MET A 186 10.00 -21.25 -12.09
N THR A 187 11.29 -21.33 -12.49
CA THR A 187 12.06 -22.59 -12.40
C THR A 187 12.19 -23.04 -10.94
N CYS A 188 12.41 -22.12 -10.01
CA CYS A 188 12.48 -22.45 -8.59
C CYS A 188 11.10 -22.85 -8.01
N ALA A 189 10.04 -22.16 -8.41
CA ALA A 189 8.68 -22.50 -7.99
C ALA A 189 8.20 -23.85 -8.55
N GLU A 190 8.54 -24.18 -9.80
CA GLU A 190 8.30 -25.52 -10.37
C GLU A 190 9.03 -26.63 -9.57
N GLN A 191 10.27 -26.37 -9.15
CA GLN A 191 10.99 -27.32 -8.29
C GLN A 191 10.36 -27.45 -6.90
N LEU A 192 9.79 -26.37 -6.33
CA LEU A 192 9.03 -26.46 -5.07
C LEU A 192 7.78 -27.33 -5.21
N THR A 193 7.03 -27.19 -6.30
CA THR A 193 5.85 -28.03 -6.56
C THR A 193 6.24 -29.50 -6.83
N ASP A 194 7.43 -29.76 -7.40
CA ASP A 194 7.94 -31.12 -7.57
C ASP A 194 8.35 -31.76 -6.23
N LEU A 195 8.92 -30.97 -5.31
CA LEU A 195 9.32 -31.46 -3.99
C LEU A 195 8.10 -31.73 -3.09
N GLU A 196 7.13 -30.83 -3.09
CA GLU A 196 5.94 -30.90 -2.28
C GLU A 196 4.65 -30.72 -3.12
N PRO A 197 4.24 -31.71 -3.91
CA PRO A 197 3.16 -31.58 -4.89
C PRO A 197 1.77 -31.39 -4.26
N PHE A 198 1.62 -31.63 -2.96
CA PHE A 198 0.38 -31.42 -2.21
C PHE A 198 0.39 -30.15 -1.36
N ASN A 199 1.40 -29.30 -1.49
CA ASN A 199 1.44 -28.00 -0.86
C ASN A 199 0.69 -26.97 -1.72
N CYS A 200 -0.48 -26.52 -1.24
CA CYS A 200 -1.35 -25.57 -1.95
C CYS A 200 -0.63 -24.25 -2.23
N GLU A 201 0.11 -23.74 -1.25
CA GLU A 201 0.81 -22.45 -1.34
C GLU A 201 1.87 -22.43 -2.46
N PHE A 202 2.58 -23.53 -2.69
CA PHE A 202 3.57 -23.56 -3.77
C PHE A 202 2.93 -23.49 -5.16
N TRP A 203 1.75 -24.10 -5.35
CA TRP A 203 0.99 -23.95 -6.59
C TRP A 203 0.43 -22.54 -6.77
N GLU A 204 -0.01 -21.90 -5.69
CA GLU A 204 -0.46 -20.50 -5.71
C GLU A 204 0.68 -19.55 -6.07
N ASN A 205 1.86 -19.73 -5.47
CA ASN A 205 3.07 -18.94 -5.78
C ASN A 205 3.49 -19.13 -7.23
N LEU A 206 3.45 -20.37 -7.75
CA LEU A 206 3.74 -20.64 -9.15
C LEU A 206 2.72 -19.94 -10.08
N ALA A 207 1.43 -20.00 -9.76
CA ALA A 207 0.39 -19.32 -10.53
C ALA A 207 0.59 -17.80 -10.56
N GLU A 208 0.96 -17.19 -9.44
CA GLU A 208 1.25 -15.75 -9.34
C GLU A 208 2.46 -15.36 -10.22
N ILE A 209 3.53 -16.12 -10.17
CA ILE A 209 4.73 -15.89 -11.00
C ILE A 209 4.40 -16.03 -12.50
N GLN A 210 3.57 -17.00 -12.84
CA GLN A 210 3.14 -17.23 -14.23
C GLN A 210 2.28 -16.06 -14.74
N ILE A 211 1.44 -15.43 -13.91
CA ILE A 211 0.73 -14.19 -14.25
C ILE A 211 1.73 -13.08 -14.52
N ALA A 212 2.69 -12.87 -13.62
CA ALA A 212 3.70 -11.83 -13.77
C ALA A 212 4.56 -12.04 -15.03
N ALA A 213 4.78 -13.30 -15.42
CA ALA A 213 5.45 -13.68 -16.67
C ALA A 213 4.53 -13.69 -17.90
N SER A 214 3.26 -13.26 -17.78
CA SER A 214 2.22 -13.29 -18.81
C SER A 214 1.93 -14.70 -19.37
N LYS A 215 2.13 -15.74 -18.57
CA LYS A 215 1.83 -17.14 -18.89
C LYS A 215 0.48 -17.55 -18.31
N PHE A 216 -0.57 -16.93 -18.78
CA PHE A 216 -1.91 -17.02 -18.17
C PHE A 216 -2.53 -18.41 -18.21
N ASP A 217 -2.36 -19.16 -19.32
CA ASP A 217 -2.86 -20.53 -19.41
C ASP A 217 -2.18 -21.47 -18.40
N ASP A 218 -0.85 -21.31 -18.21
CA ASP A 218 -0.09 -22.08 -17.21
C ASP A 218 -0.55 -21.71 -15.80
N SER A 219 -0.79 -20.42 -15.53
CA SER A 219 -1.30 -19.93 -14.26
C SER A 219 -2.68 -20.51 -13.91
N ILE A 220 -3.59 -20.60 -14.88
CA ILE A 220 -4.90 -21.24 -14.66
C ILE A 220 -4.70 -22.72 -14.24
N ASN A 221 -3.79 -23.43 -14.90
CA ASN A 221 -3.50 -24.83 -14.55
C ASN A 221 -2.93 -24.94 -13.13
N SER A 222 -1.97 -24.09 -12.78
CA SER A 222 -1.38 -24.08 -11.43
C SER A 222 -2.43 -23.73 -10.36
N ALA A 223 -3.29 -22.74 -10.61
CA ALA A 223 -4.42 -22.42 -9.73
C ALA A 223 -5.42 -23.58 -9.61
N ASP A 224 -5.65 -24.35 -10.69
CA ASP A 224 -6.50 -25.53 -10.65
C ASP A 224 -5.88 -26.66 -9.80
N TYR A 225 -4.54 -26.83 -9.83
CA TYR A 225 -3.85 -27.74 -8.90
C TYR A 225 -3.99 -27.29 -7.45
N ALA A 226 -3.81 -26.00 -7.16
CA ALA A 226 -4.03 -25.44 -5.82
C ALA A 226 -5.47 -25.72 -5.34
N LEU A 227 -6.47 -25.46 -6.18
CA LEU A 227 -7.90 -25.73 -5.89
C LEU A 227 -8.23 -27.22 -5.75
N ALA A 228 -7.50 -28.09 -6.41
CA ALA A 228 -7.67 -29.53 -6.24
C ALA A 228 -7.17 -30.02 -4.87
N ILE A 229 -6.17 -29.34 -4.30
CA ILE A 229 -5.62 -29.60 -2.96
C ILE A 229 -6.51 -28.92 -1.90
N ASN A 230 -6.78 -27.63 -2.07
CA ASN A 230 -7.64 -26.84 -1.19
C ASN A 230 -8.77 -26.18 -2.00
N PRO A 231 -9.97 -26.79 -2.08
CA PRO A 231 -11.11 -26.23 -2.83
C PRO A 231 -11.63 -24.90 -2.27
N GLU A 232 -11.25 -24.52 -1.06
CA GLU A 232 -11.66 -23.27 -0.39
C GLU A 232 -10.54 -22.19 -0.43
N SER A 233 -9.46 -22.38 -1.19
CA SER A 233 -8.42 -21.35 -1.34
C SER A 233 -8.96 -20.13 -2.09
N VAL A 234 -9.18 -19.06 -1.35
CA VAL A 234 -9.55 -17.74 -1.91
C VAL A 234 -8.45 -17.20 -2.80
N ARG A 235 -7.17 -17.36 -2.39
CA ARG A 235 -6.02 -16.91 -3.18
C ARG A 235 -5.96 -17.59 -4.55
N ALA A 236 -6.15 -18.92 -4.61
CA ALA A 236 -6.14 -19.64 -5.88
C ALA A 236 -7.33 -19.24 -6.78
N MET A 237 -8.53 -19.01 -6.20
CA MET A 237 -9.69 -18.50 -6.94
C MET A 237 -9.40 -17.10 -7.53
N MET A 238 -8.77 -16.22 -6.76
CA MET A 238 -8.40 -14.88 -7.19
C MET A 238 -7.34 -14.90 -8.30
N LEU A 239 -6.30 -15.73 -8.19
CA LEU A 239 -5.28 -15.89 -9.21
C LEU A 239 -5.89 -16.41 -10.52
N LYS A 240 -6.80 -17.39 -10.44
CA LYS A 240 -7.50 -17.89 -11.61
C LYS A 240 -8.38 -16.81 -12.25
N ALA A 241 -9.13 -16.05 -11.45
CA ALA A 241 -9.92 -14.92 -11.95
C ALA A 241 -9.04 -13.86 -12.62
N GLN A 242 -7.88 -13.56 -12.05
CA GLN A 242 -6.91 -12.62 -12.62
C GLN A 242 -6.37 -13.11 -13.97
N ALA A 243 -5.95 -14.36 -14.06
CA ALA A 243 -5.45 -14.92 -15.31
C ALA A 243 -6.51 -14.91 -16.43
N LEU A 244 -7.77 -15.24 -16.08
CA LEU A 244 -8.91 -15.15 -17.01
C LEU A 244 -9.18 -13.71 -17.47
N TYR A 245 -9.06 -12.73 -16.56
CA TYR A 245 -9.21 -11.30 -16.89
C TYR A 245 -8.13 -10.83 -17.85
N GLU A 246 -6.86 -11.17 -17.59
CA GLU A 246 -5.71 -10.80 -18.45
C GLU A 246 -5.82 -11.44 -19.84
N MET A 247 -6.42 -12.63 -19.94
CA MET A 247 -6.74 -13.27 -21.23
C MET A 247 -7.95 -12.67 -21.94
N CYS A 248 -8.53 -11.61 -21.42
CA CYS A 248 -9.78 -11.01 -21.92
C CYS A 248 -10.92 -12.02 -22.07
N ARG A 249 -11.02 -12.98 -21.15
CA ARG A 249 -12.14 -13.93 -21.11
C ARG A 249 -13.45 -13.20 -20.77
N PRO A 250 -14.61 -13.78 -21.12
CA PRO A 250 -15.90 -13.19 -20.77
C PRO A 250 -16.01 -12.81 -19.31
N CYS A 251 -16.51 -11.61 -19.03
CA CYS A 251 -16.62 -11.04 -17.68
C CYS A 251 -17.33 -12.00 -16.72
N GLU A 252 -18.33 -12.75 -17.22
CA GLU A 252 -19.10 -13.72 -16.44
C GLU A 252 -18.24 -14.88 -15.93
N GLU A 253 -17.20 -15.31 -16.69
CA GLU A 253 -16.28 -16.35 -16.26
C GLU A 253 -15.40 -15.87 -15.11
N VAL A 254 -14.90 -14.63 -15.20
CA VAL A 254 -14.09 -13.99 -14.16
C VAL A 254 -14.92 -13.80 -12.89
N VAL A 255 -16.10 -13.20 -13.03
CA VAL A 255 -17.02 -12.92 -11.91
C VAL A 255 -17.44 -14.19 -11.18
N ALA A 256 -17.65 -15.30 -11.91
CA ALA A 256 -18.03 -16.58 -11.29
C ALA A 256 -16.98 -17.12 -10.30
N TRP A 257 -15.69 -16.89 -10.54
CA TRP A 257 -14.62 -17.27 -9.60
C TRP A 257 -14.53 -16.30 -8.41
N LEU A 258 -14.74 -15.01 -8.65
CA LEU A 258 -14.78 -14.00 -7.58
C LEU A 258 -15.99 -14.18 -6.67
N ASP A 259 -17.15 -14.62 -7.23
CA ASP A 259 -18.33 -14.95 -6.42
C ASP A 259 -18.06 -16.13 -5.48
N LYS A 260 -17.37 -17.18 -5.96
CA LYS A 260 -16.95 -18.29 -5.10
C LYS A 260 -15.99 -17.85 -4.00
N ALA A 261 -15.02 -16.98 -4.31
CA ALA A 261 -14.10 -16.43 -3.31
C ALA A 261 -14.86 -15.63 -2.22
N ILE A 262 -15.85 -14.81 -2.62
CA ILE A 262 -16.71 -14.06 -1.69
C ILE A 262 -17.58 -15.00 -0.84
N GLU A 263 -18.03 -16.13 -1.39
CA GLU A 263 -18.80 -17.13 -0.63
C GLU A 263 -17.95 -17.81 0.45
N VAL A 264 -16.66 -18.04 0.20
CA VAL A 264 -15.73 -18.67 1.16
C VAL A 264 -15.33 -17.67 2.23
N GLU A 265 -14.85 -16.48 1.84
CA GLU A 265 -14.41 -15.42 2.74
C GLU A 265 -15.16 -14.13 2.46
N PRO A 266 -16.38 -13.99 2.98
CA PRO A 266 -17.22 -12.82 2.71
C PRO A 266 -16.71 -11.53 3.36
N ASP A 267 -15.78 -11.62 4.29
CA ASP A 267 -15.20 -10.48 5.02
C ASP A 267 -13.87 -10.02 4.43
N ASP A 268 -13.30 -10.76 3.45
CA ASP A 268 -12.15 -10.29 2.67
C ASP A 268 -12.62 -9.26 1.61
N PRO A 269 -12.07 -8.03 1.62
CA PRO A 269 -12.40 -7.00 0.64
C PRO A 269 -11.90 -7.33 -0.79
N ALA A 270 -10.80 -8.07 -0.92
CA ALA A 270 -10.10 -8.23 -2.18
C ALA A 270 -10.96 -8.85 -3.30
N PRO A 271 -11.71 -9.94 -3.08
CA PRO A 271 -12.58 -10.50 -4.11
C PRO A 271 -13.71 -9.56 -4.53
N ALA A 272 -14.32 -8.83 -3.57
CA ALA A 272 -15.40 -7.89 -3.85
C ALA A 272 -14.91 -6.69 -4.66
N HIS A 273 -13.73 -6.15 -4.31
CA HIS A 273 -13.09 -5.06 -5.03
C HIS A 273 -12.70 -5.47 -6.45
N TYR A 274 -12.10 -6.65 -6.61
CA TYR A 274 -11.70 -7.13 -7.93
C TYR A 274 -12.91 -7.45 -8.81
N LYS A 275 -13.99 -7.98 -8.24
CA LYS A 275 -15.27 -8.15 -8.94
C LYS A 275 -15.83 -6.82 -9.44
N ALA A 276 -15.83 -5.80 -8.59
CA ALA A 276 -16.31 -4.49 -8.97
C ALA A 276 -15.44 -3.86 -10.06
N LEU A 277 -14.11 -3.98 -9.97
CA LEU A 277 -13.18 -3.52 -11.01
C LEU A 277 -13.45 -4.20 -12.34
N THR A 278 -13.61 -5.53 -12.36
CA THR A 278 -13.90 -6.33 -13.55
C THR A 278 -15.21 -5.90 -14.20
N LEU A 279 -16.27 -5.76 -13.41
CA LEU A 279 -17.59 -5.32 -13.88
C LEU A 279 -17.56 -3.89 -14.42
N TYR A 280 -16.86 -2.99 -13.73
CA TYR A 280 -16.72 -1.60 -14.16
C TYR A 280 -15.94 -1.49 -15.47
N ALA A 281 -14.83 -2.22 -15.61
CA ALA A 281 -14.05 -2.26 -16.86
C ALA A 281 -14.87 -2.81 -18.04
N ALA A 282 -15.77 -3.77 -17.77
CA ALA A 282 -16.70 -4.31 -18.78
C ALA A 282 -17.90 -3.39 -19.08
N GLY A 283 -18.04 -2.25 -18.37
CA GLY A 283 -19.13 -1.29 -18.56
C GLY A 283 -20.40 -1.59 -17.75
N PHE A 284 -20.39 -2.61 -16.90
CA PHE A 284 -21.53 -2.97 -16.04
C PHE A 284 -21.50 -2.17 -14.72
N VAL A 285 -21.53 -0.82 -14.83
CA VAL A 285 -21.32 0.09 -13.71
C VAL A 285 -22.26 -0.17 -12.53
N GLN A 286 -23.56 -0.41 -12.79
CA GLN A 286 -24.53 -0.66 -11.72
C GLN A 286 -24.19 -1.95 -10.96
N MET A 287 -23.78 -3.01 -11.66
CA MET A 287 -23.40 -4.28 -11.03
C MET A 287 -22.11 -4.13 -10.18
N ALA A 288 -21.19 -3.29 -10.64
CA ALA A 288 -19.99 -2.94 -9.86
C ALA A 288 -20.35 -2.21 -8.55
N VAL A 289 -21.25 -1.23 -8.63
CA VAL A 289 -21.79 -0.54 -7.44
C VAL A 289 -22.48 -1.52 -6.50
N ASP A 290 -23.35 -2.39 -7.03
CA ASP A 290 -24.07 -3.38 -6.22
C ASP A 290 -23.11 -4.35 -5.49
N ALA A 291 -22.01 -4.76 -6.12
CA ALA A 291 -21.00 -5.63 -5.52
C ALA A 291 -20.29 -4.94 -4.33
N LEU A 292 -19.86 -3.69 -4.51
CA LEU A 292 -19.22 -2.92 -3.43
C LEU A 292 -20.21 -2.58 -2.31
N GLU A 293 -21.45 -2.23 -2.64
CA GLU A 293 -22.50 -1.97 -1.66
C GLU A 293 -22.86 -3.21 -0.84
N ALA A 294 -22.80 -4.39 -1.44
CA ALA A 294 -23.02 -5.65 -0.73
C ALA A 294 -21.93 -5.90 0.32
N TYR A 295 -20.66 -5.59 0.00
CA TYR A 295 -19.55 -5.65 0.95
C TYR A 295 -19.68 -4.55 2.01
N ARG A 296 -19.89 -3.30 1.61
CA ARG A 296 -20.02 -2.13 2.51
C ARG A 296 -21.12 -2.28 3.56
N ARG A 297 -22.23 -2.98 3.24
CA ARG A 297 -23.31 -3.24 4.24
C ARG A 297 -22.81 -4.02 5.45
N ARG A 298 -21.81 -4.87 5.28
CA ARG A 298 -21.17 -5.64 6.37
C ARG A 298 -20.01 -4.85 7.00
N HIS A 299 -19.28 -4.10 6.18
CA HIS A 299 -18.10 -3.32 6.54
C HIS A 299 -18.30 -1.84 6.19
N PRO A 300 -19.17 -1.11 6.93
CA PRO A 300 -19.53 0.29 6.59
C PRO A 300 -18.36 1.26 6.73
N ASP A 301 -17.30 0.84 7.40
CA ASP A 301 -16.13 1.64 7.77
C ASP A 301 -14.92 1.37 6.87
N ASP A 302 -15.05 0.45 5.92
CA ASP A 302 -13.98 0.13 4.99
C ASP A 302 -13.76 1.30 4.02
N LEU A 303 -12.73 2.10 4.31
CA LEU A 303 -12.42 3.29 3.52
C LEU A 303 -12.13 2.97 2.05
N PRO A 304 -11.33 1.94 1.69
CA PRO A 304 -11.10 1.60 0.29
C PRO A 304 -12.41 1.35 -0.48
N THR A 305 -13.36 0.62 0.10
CA THR A 305 -14.68 0.39 -0.54
C THR A 305 -15.44 1.69 -0.75
N VAL A 306 -15.43 2.61 0.24
CA VAL A 306 -16.10 3.91 0.13
C VAL A 306 -15.43 4.77 -0.94
N GLU A 307 -14.10 4.78 -1.02
CA GLU A 307 -13.33 5.48 -2.06
C GLU A 307 -13.62 4.93 -3.46
N TYR A 308 -13.68 3.61 -3.63
CA TYR A 308 -14.05 2.98 -4.91
C TYR A 308 -15.47 3.38 -5.32
N LEU A 309 -16.44 3.29 -4.42
CA LEU A 309 -17.82 3.70 -4.68
C LEU A 309 -17.89 5.18 -5.06
N ASN A 310 -17.19 6.05 -4.32
CA ASN A 310 -17.12 7.47 -4.62
C ASN A 310 -16.56 7.72 -6.02
N THR A 311 -15.52 6.99 -6.39
CA THR A 311 -14.86 7.12 -7.70
C THR A 311 -15.74 6.65 -8.84
N ILE A 312 -16.33 5.44 -8.77
CA ILE A 312 -17.13 4.89 -9.88
C ILE A 312 -18.47 5.58 -10.04
N THR A 313 -19.02 6.16 -8.98
CA THR A 313 -20.28 6.93 -9.00
C THR A 313 -20.08 8.43 -9.20
N ASP A 314 -18.84 8.88 -9.34
CA ASP A 314 -18.46 10.29 -9.47
C ASP A 314 -19.08 11.19 -8.39
N GLY A 315 -18.93 10.78 -7.14
CA GLY A 315 -19.34 11.59 -5.98
C GLY A 315 -20.80 11.44 -5.57
N ALA A 316 -21.48 10.36 -5.98
CA ALA A 316 -22.85 10.10 -5.51
C ALA A 316 -22.91 9.60 -4.06
N ILE A 317 -21.77 9.22 -3.45
CA ILE A 317 -21.70 8.82 -2.05
C ILE A 317 -21.92 10.04 -1.15
N PRO A 318 -22.77 9.95 -0.11
CA PRO A 318 -22.97 11.05 0.84
C PRO A 318 -21.67 11.42 1.56
N VAL A 319 -21.46 12.73 1.74
CA VAL A 319 -20.22 13.27 2.38
C VAL A 319 -20.05 12.75 3.81
N ASP A 320 -21.13 12.57 4.55
CA ASP A 320 -21.10 12.03 5.93
C ASP A 320 -20.62 10.58 5.98
N VAL A 321 -20.91 9.76 4.97
CA VAL A 321 -20.41 8.39 4.83
C VAL A 321 -18.89 8.42 4.55
N MET A 322 -18.44 9.27 3.64
CA MET A 322 -17.03 9.46 3.36
C MET A 322 -16.27 9.93 4.60
N MET A 323 -16.79 10.94 5.31
CA MET A 323 -16.20 11.45 6.56
C MET A 323 -16.07 10.36 7.61
N ALA A 324 -17.12 9.57 7.83
CA ALA A 324 -17.08 8.51 8.84
C ALA A 324 -16.03 7.43 8.52
N ALA A 325 -15.86 7.08 7.25
CA ALA A 325 -14.81 6.15 6.82
C ALA A 325 -13.40 6.75 6.98
N MET A 326 -13.21 8.02 6.61
CA MET A 326 -11.93 8.73 6.78
C MET A 326 -11.56 8.90 8.25
N GLU A 327 -12.52 9.24 9.14
CA GLU A 327 -12.28 9.42 10.58
C GLU A 327 -11.78 8.15 11.25
N ARG A 328 -12.27 6.99 10.83
CA ARG A 328 -11.86 5.69 11.39
C ARG A 328 -10.54 5.18 10.84
N ALA A 329 -10.20 5.56 9.61
CA ALA A 329 -8.91 5.24 8.99
C ALA A 329 -7.78 6.19 9.43
N ALA A 330 -8.06 7.19 10.27
CA ALA A 330 -7.21 8.36 10.57
C ALA A 330 -5.91 8.07 11.36
N GLU A 331 -5.44 6.86 11.43
CA GLU A 331 -4.09 6.54 11.91
C GLU A 331 -3.00 6.73 10.82
N GLY A 332 -3.38 6.98 9.58
CA GLY A 332 -2.49 7.21 8.45
C GLY A 332 -2.36 8.70 8.09
N ASN A 333 -1.14 9.10 7.71
CA ASN A 333 -0.83 10.43 7.19
C ASN A 333 -1.27 10.55 5.71
N ASP A 334 -2.54 10.26 5.42
CA ASP A 334 -3.06 10.27 4.05
C ASP A 334 -3.18 11.70 3.52
N ASP A 335 -2.50 11.96 2.40
CA ASP A 335 -2.61 13.23 1.68
C ASP A 335 -3.88 13.25 0.81
N TRP A 336 -5.01 13.58 1.43
CA TRP A 336 -6.32 13.69 0.78
C TRP A 336 -6.33 14.69 -0.39
N ASN A 337 -5.45 15.71 -0.34
CA ASN A 337 -5.33 16.69 -1.41
C ASN A 337 -4.67 16.07 -2.64
N ALA A 338 -3.62 15.27 -2.48
CA ALA A 338 -2.98 14.55 -3.57
C ALA A 338 -3.95 13.54 -4.23
N LYS A 339 -4.70 12.78 -3.42
CA LYS A 339 -5.75 11.88 -3.92
C LYS A 339 -6.84 12.63 -4.71
N ALA A 340 -7.28 13.79 -4.21
CA ALA A 340 -8.25 14.62 -4.92
C ALA A 340 -7.70 15.16 -6.24
N GLU A 341 -6.44 15.57 -6.29
CA GLU A 341 -5.78 16.00 -7.53
C GLU A 341 -5.70 14.88 -8.59
N GLU A 342 -5.50 13.64 -8.17
CA GLU A 342 -5.56 12.48 -9.06
C GLU A 342 -6.95 12.28 -9.66
N LEU A 343 -7.99 12.39 -8.84
CA LEU A 343 -9.38 12.31 -9.29
C LEU A 343 -9.72 13.44 -10.29
N ILE A 344 -9.24 14.66 -10.03
CA ILE A 344 -9.41 15.80 -10.96
C ILE A 344 -8.73 15.50 -12.31
N ARG A 345 -7.49 15.01 -12.28
CA ARG A 345 -6.75 14.61 -13.51
C ARG A 345 -7.44 13.49 -14.27
N ALA A 346 -8.13 12.59 -13.56
CA ALA A 346 -8.93 11.53 -14.15
C ALA A 346 -10.33 11.98 -14.62
N GLY A 347 -10.69 13.27 -14.46
CA GLY A 347 -12.01 13.80 -14.81
C GLY A 347 -13.13 13.41 -13.86
N ARG A 348 -12.80 12.95 -12.65
CA ARG A 348 -13.74 12.54 -11.59
C ARG A 348 -14.01 13.69 -10.62
N HIS A 349 -14.56 14.77 -11.15
CA HIS A 349 -14.73 16.02 -10.40
C HIS A 349 -15.67 15.90 -9.20
N GLY A 350 -16.77 15.15 -9.34
CA GLY A 350 -17.70 14.90 -8.24
C GLY A 350 -17.08 14.12 -7.09
N ALA A 351 -16.26 13.10 -7.40
CA ALA A 351 -15.52 12.31 -6.42
C ALA A 351 -14.47 13.16 -5.70
N ALA A 352 -13.76 14.02 -6.42
CA ALA A 352 -12.79 14.95 -5.87
C ALA A 352 -13.44 15.95 -4.90
N VAL A 353 -14.59 16.52 -5.27
CA VAL A 353 -15.36 17.41 -4.39
C VAL A 353 -15.74 16.72 -3.09
N ASN A 354 -16.27 15.50 -3.15
CA ASN A 354 -16.65 14.77 -1.94
C ASN A 354 -15.47 14.53 -1.02
N MET A 355 -14.32 14.15 -1.58
CA MET A 355 -13.09 13.95 -0.81
C MET A 355 -12.60 15.25 -0.16
N LEU A 356 -12.54 16.34 -0.92
CA LEU A 356 -12.10 17.65 -0.43
C LEU A 356 -13.06 18.21 0.64
N VAL A 357 -14.38 18.07 0.45
CA VAL A 357 -15.38 18.51 1.44
C VAL A 357 -15.27 17.68 2.71
N SER A 358 -15.10 16.36 2.59
CA SER A 358 -14.95 15.47 3.75
C SER A 358 -13.69 15.81 4.55
N SER A 359 -12.56 15.96 3.87
CA SER A 359 -11.30 16.38 4.49
C SER A 359 -11.40 17.74 5.18
N PHE A 360 -12.02 18.72 4.52
CA PHE A 360 -12.24 20.04 5.09
C PHE A 360 -13.07 19.99 6.37
N ARG A 361 -14.19 19.24 6.37
CA ARG A 361 -15.07 19.11 7.54
C ARG A 361 -14.41 18.36 8.69
N LEU A 362 -13.64 17.34 8.38
CA LEU A 362 -12.97 16.50 9.38
C LEU A 362 -11.84 17.25 10.10
N HIS A 363 -10.98 17.93 9.34
CA HIS A 363 -9.77 18.54 9.89
C HIS A 363 -9.95 20.01 10.26
N GLN A 364 -11.03 20.67 9.84
CA GLN A 364 -11.30 22.09 10.05
C GLN A 364 -10.14 23.01 9.63
N LEU A 365 -9.38 22.58 8.63
CA LEU A 365 -8.28 23.36 8.05
C LEU A 365 -8.80 24.33 6.99
N PRO A 366 -8.05 25.43 6.68
CA PRO A 366 -8.42 26.28 5.56
C PRO A 366 -8.60 25.46 4.27
N PRO A 367 -9.72 25.67 3.54
CA PRO A 367 -9.98 24.90 2.33
C PRO A 367 -8.93 25.23 1.27
N VAL A 368 -8.54 24.20 0.52
CA VAL A 368 -7.64 24.39 -0.63
C VAL A 368 -8.38 25.02 -1.80
N SER A 369 -7.67 25.78 -2.64
CA SER A 369 -8.27 26.43 -3.83
C SER A 369 -9.01 25.46 -4.76
N ALA A 370 -8.52 24.24 -4.87
CA ALA A 370 -9.15 23.18 -5.65
C ALA A 370 -10.60 22.92 -5.22
N LEU A 371 -10.94 22.99 -3.92
CA LEU A 371 -12.31 22.78 -3.46
C LEU A 371 -13.30 23.77 -4.10
N PHE A 372 -12.96 25.05 -4.14
CA PHE A 372 -13.85 26.08 -4.69
C PHE A 372 -14.00 25.95 -6.20
N ILE A 373 -12.91 25.65 -6.91
CA ILE A 373 -12.91 25.44 -8.37
C ILE A 373 -13.76 24.21 -8.71
N GLU A 374 -13.55 23.10 -8.02
CA GLU A 374 -14.26 21.85 -8.29
C GLU A 374 -15.75 21.93 -7.93
N LEU A 375 -16.11 22.62 -6.83
CA LEU A 375 -17.51 22.93 -6.51
C LEU A 375 -18.17 23.73 -7.64
N TYR A 376 -17.43 24.68 -8.24
CA TYR A 376 -17.92 25.44 -9.38
C TYR A 376 -18.09 24.57 -10.63
N VAL A 377 -17.10 23.76 -10.97
CA VAL A 377 -17.12 22.80 -12.11
C VAL A 377 -18.28 21.82 -11.98
N CYS A 378 -18.51 21.29 -10.78
CA CYS A 378 -19.62 20.38 -10.46
C CYS A 378 -20.99 21.11 -10.33
N ARG A 379 -21.07 22.42 -10.59
CA ARG A 379 -22.27 23.24 -10.45
C ARG A 379 -22.89 23.27 -9.06
N ARG A 380 -22.14 22.94 -8.03
CA ARG A 380 -22.56 22.99 -6.62
C ARG A 380 -22.41 24.43 -6.06
N TYR A 381 -22.98 25.40 -6.79
CA TYR A 381 -22.79 26.83 -6.56
C TYR A 381 -23.24 27.30 -5.17
N LYS A 382 -24.30 26.71 -4.64
CA LYS A 382 -24.81 27.08 -3.31
C LYS A 382 -23.82 26.67 -2.23
N GLU A 383 -23.34 25.45 -2.29
CA GLU A 383 -22.33 24.96 -1.36
C GLU A 383 -21.02 25.76 -1.45
N LEU A 384 -20.58 26.11 -2.66
CA LEU A 384 -19.45 27.02 -2.85
C LEU A 384 -19.65 28.32 -2.10
N GLN A 385 -20.85 28.93 -2.20
CA GLN A 385 -21.18 30.16 -1.51
C GLN A 385 -21.17 29.97 0.01
N ASP A 386 -21.72 28.86 0.51
CA ASP A 386 -21.74 28.57 1.95
C ASP A 386 -20.29 28.40 2.50
N TYR A 387 -19.40 27.73 1.77
CA TYR A 387 -17.98 27.61 2.17
C TYR A 387 -17.23 28.92 2.09
N MET A 388 -17.56 29.81 1.13
CA MET A 388 -17.00 31.16 1.07
C MET A 388 -17.43 31.99 2.28
N ASP A 389 -18.70 31.93 2.68
CA ASP A 389 -19.20 32.62 3.84
C ASP A 389 -18.56 32.11 5.15
N ILE A 390 -18.36 30.78 5.28
CA ILE A 390 -17.61 30.15 6.39
C ILE A 390 -16.16 30.65 6.40
N SER A 391 -15.50 30.67 5.27
CA SER A 391 -14.10 31.13 5.14
C SER A 391 -13.95 32.60 5.54
N ALA A 392 -14.91 33.43 5.17
CA ALA A 392 -14.93 34.87 5.55
C ALA A 392 -15.12 35.05 7.05
N ILE A 393 -16.01 34.26 7.67
CA ILE A 393 -16.26 34.30 9.13
C ILE A 393 -15.01 33.82 9.89
N ALA A 394 -14.33 32.77 9.38
CA ALA A 394 -13.13 32.24 9.98
C ALA A 394 -11.89 33.14 9.78
N GLY A 395 -11.99 34.18 8.97
CA GLY A 395 -10.89 35.10 8.69
C GLY A 395 -9.78 34.50 7.82
N TRP A 396 -10.10 33.46 7.02
CA TRP A 396 -9.15 32.84 6.13
C TRP A 396 -8.85 33.73 4.91
N ASN A 397 -7.58 33.81 4.52
CA ASN A 397 -7.16 34.58 3.35
C ASN A 397 -7.50 33.80 2.08
N LEU A 398 -8.52 34.28 1.37
CA LEU A 398 -8.93 33.72 0.08
C LEU A 398 -7.99 34.18 -1.04
N ARG A 399 -7.71 33.28 -1.95
CA ARG A 399 -6.87 33.54 -3.12
C ARG A 399 -7.74 33.97 -4.32
N LEU A 400 -7.08 34.46 -5.35
CA LEU A 400 -7.74 34.97 -6.56
C LEU A 400 -8.66 33.96 -7.27
N PRO A 401 -8.26 32.68 -7.52
CA PRO A 401 -9.13 31.69 -8.14
C PRO A 401 -10.41 31.41 -7.35
N GLU A 402 -10.31 31.35 -6.05
CA GLU A 402 -11.44 31.12 -5.11
C GLU A 402 -12.46 32.25 -5.18
N GLN A 403 -11.97 33.48 -5.12
CA GLN A 403 -12.81 34.68 -5.19
C GLN A 403 -13.48 34.82 -6.56
N LEU A 404 -12.81 34.43 -7.65
CA LEU A 404 -13.41 34.42 -8.97
C LEU A 404 -14.46 33.32 -9.13
N ALA A 405 -14.20 32.11 -8.67
CA ALA A 405 -15.17 31.02 -8.66
C ALA A 405 -16.45 31.43 -7.89
N TYR A 406 -16.29 32.12 -6.76
CA TYR A 406 -17.42 32.70 -6.02
C TYR A 406 -18.19 33.73 -6.84
N THR A 407 -17.49 34.69 -7.46
CA THR A 407 -18.11 35.71 -8.30
C THR A 407 -18.94 35.09 -9.44
N LEU A 408 -18.38 34.13 -10.13
CA LEU A 408 -19.08 33.41 -11.20
C LEU A 408 -20.25 32.58 -10.68
N SER A 409 -20.14 31.97 -9.47
CA SER A 409 -21.23 31.25 -8.84
C SER A 409 -22.41 32.16 -8.52
N LEU A 410 -22.16 33.39 -8.07
CA LEU A 410 -23.17 34.39 -7.84
C LEU A 410 -23.93 34.75 -9.13
N LEU A 411 -23.23 34.92 -10.24
CA LEU A 411 -23.84 35.14 -11.55
C LEU A 411 -24.69 33.94 -12.00
N ARG A 412 -24.17 32.71 -11.86
CA ARG A 412 -24.89 31.48 -12.21
C ARG A 412 -26.17 31.26 -11.39
N THR A 413 -26.21 31.74 -10.16
CA THR A 413 -27.40 31.66 -9.27
C THR A 413 -28.34 32.84 -9.37
N GLY A 414 -28.02 33.86 -10.17
CA GLY A 414 -28.84 35.06 -10.35
C GLY A 414 -28.85 35.94 -9.12
N ALA A 415 -27.73 36.04 -8.41
CA ALA A 415 -27.62 36.92 -7.24
C ALA A 415 -27.79 38.39 -7.61
N GLU A 416 -28.18 39.21 -6.62
CA GLU A 416 -28.34 40.66 -6.81
C GLU A 416 -27.05 41.29 -7.36
N SER A 417 -27.22 42.22 -8.33
CA SER A 417 -26.09 42.87 -8.99
C SER A 417 -25.11 43.54 -8.02
N GLN A 418 -25.62 44.08 -6.88
CA GLN A 418 -24.77 44.70 -5.88
C GLN A 418 -23.81 43.63 -5.22
N LYS A 419 -24.33 42.46 -4.86
CA LYS A 419 -23.53 41.39 -4.27
C LYS A 419 -22.43 40.92 -5.25
N VAL A 420 -22.71 40.85 -6.53
CA VAL A 420 -21.74 40.53 -7.59
C VAL A 420 -20.70 41.63 -7.72
N LEU A 421 -21.10 42.91 -7.74
CA LEU A 421 -20.19 44.06 -7.81
C LEU A 421 -19.24 44.12 -6.59
N ASP A 422 -19.75 43.83 -5.39
CA ASP A 422 -18.93 43.76 -4.18
C ASP A 422 -17.90 42.63 -4.26
N SER A 423 -18.30 41.50 -4.82
CA SER A 423 -17.40 40.36 -5.04
C SER A 423 -16.32 40.71 -6.09
N ILE A 424 -16.67 41.39 -7.17
CA ILE A 424 -15.71 41.88 -8.18
C ILE A 424 -14.70 42.85 -7.55
N ALA A 425 -15.17 43.78 -6.71
CA ALA A 425 -14.31 44.73 -6.03
C ALA A 425 -13.26 44.04 -5.14
N ARG A 426 -13.64 42.95 -4.45
CA ARG A 426 -12.69 42.11 -3.71
C ARG A 426 -11.69 41.40 -4.63
N THR A 427 -12.15 40.86 -5.75
CA THR A 427 -11.26 40.22 -6.74
C THR A 427 -10.23 41.22 -7.30
N GLU A 428 -10.68 42.43 -7.63
CA GLU A 428 -9.79 43.50 -8.11
C GLU A 428 -8.79 43.96 -7.04
N SER A 429 -9.23 44.06 -5.78
CA SER A 429 -8.31 44.34 -4.65
C SER A 429 -7.20 43.29 -4.52
N LEU A 430 -7.53 42.00 -4.70
CA LEU A 430 -6.52 40.94 -4.70
C LEU A 430 -5.54 41.05 -5.90
N LEU A 431 -6.06 41.46 -7.06
CA LEU A 431 -5.24 41.70 -8.25
C LEU A 431 -4.28 42.90 -8.09
N ASP A 432 -4.67 43.91 -7.32
CA ASP A 432 -3.86 45.12 -7.10
C ASP A 432 -2.78 44.87 -6.03
N ILE A 433 -3.09 44.11 -4.97
CA ILE A 433 -2.11 43.73 -3.93
C ILE A 433 -1.00 42.86 -4.53
N GLY A 434 -1.31 41.97 -5.46
CA GLY A 434 -0.35 41.07 -6.09
C GLY A 434 0.61 41.75 -7.06
N SER A 435 0.39 43.04 -7.44
CA SER A 435 1.33 43.78 -8.27
C SER A 435 2.59 44.20 -7.53
N ASP A 436 2.56 44.28 -6.20
CA ASP A 436 3.69 44.73 -5.37
C ASP A 436 4.47 43.55 -4.72
N ASP A 437 3.89 42.35 -4.66
CA ASP A 437 4.53 41.17 -4.08
C ASP A 437 4.24 39.90 -4.90
N ASP A 438 5.11 39.62 -5.85
CA ASP A 438 5.00 38.54 -6.86
C ASP A 438 4.82 37.11 -6.27
N ARG A 439 4.92 36.94 -4.95
CA ARG A 439 4.83 35.68 -4.23
C ARG A 439 3.45 35.36 -3.65
N SER A 440 2.57 36.35 -3.56
CA SER A 440 1.25 36.18 -2.88
C SER A 440 0.14 35.62 -3.77
N LEU A 441 0.25 35.76 -5.10
CA LEU A 441 -0.81 35.39 -6.05
C LEU A 441 -0.75 33.94 -6.55
N ASN A 442 0.40 33.30 -6.56
CA ASN A 442 0.63 32.02 -7.24
C ASN A 442 0.09 31.94 -8.70
N ALA A 443 -0.16 33.09 -9.33
CA ALA A 443 -0.68 33.22 -10.68
C ALA A 443 0.38 33.86 -11.59
N SER A 444 0.52 33.33 -12.80
CA SER A 444 1.41 33.92 -13.81
C SER A 444 0.90 35.31 -14.25
N PRO A 445 1.76 36.19 -14.78
CA PRO A 445 1.33 37.47 -15.32
C PRO A 445 0.24 37.35 -16.39
N LEU A 446 0.24 36.25 -17.16
CA LEU A 446 -0.77 35.97 -18.17
C LEU A 446 -2.13 35.64 -17.57
N GLU A 447 -2.13 34.82 -16.50
CA GLU A 447 -3.34 34.48 -15.77
C GLU A 447 -3.91 35.71 -15.06
N THR A 448 -3.07 36.53 -14.44
CA THR A 448 -3.47 37.80 -13.81
C THR A 448 -4.14 38.75 -14.83
N ALA A 449 -3.59 38.85 -16.04
CA ALA A 449 -4.20 39.63 -17.12
C ALA A 449 -5.55 39.05 -17.58
N GLY A 450 -5.67 37.73 -17.63
CA GLY A 450 -6.92 37.02 -17.89
C GLY A 450 -8.01 37.33 -16.88
N TYR A 451 -7.68 37.24 -15.58
CA TYR A 451 -8.61 37.55 -14.49
C TYR A 451 -9.07 39.02 -14.50
N ARG A 452 -8.17 39.97 -14.78
CA ARG A 452 -8.52 41.38 -14.97
C ARG A 452 -9.49 41.61 -16.15
N ALA A 453 -9.28 40.91 -17.26
CA ALA A 453 -10.18 41.00 -18.42
C ALA A 453 -11.57 40.47 -18.10
N VAL A 454 -11.67 39.32 -17.39
CA VAL A 454 -12.94 38.71 -16.99
C VAL A 454 -13.70 39.62 -16.01
N THR A 455 -13.07 40.13 -14.96
CA THR A 455 -13.72 41.00 -13.99
C THR A 455 -14.17 42.32 -14.62
N ALA A 456 -13.36 42.92 -15.46
CA ALA A 456 -13.69 44.14 -16.19
C ALA A 456 -14.89 43.95 -17.15
N GLN A 457 -14.97 42.80 -17.82
CA GLN A 457 -16.07 42.45 -18.69
C GLN A 457 -17.38 42.29 -17.90
N ILE A 458 -17.37 41.51 -16.82
CA ILE A 458 -18.53 41.32 -15.96
C ILE A 458 -19.04 42.67 -15.39
N ARG A 459 -18.12 43.49 -14.88
CA ARG A 459 -18.47 44.82 -14.35
C ARG A 459 -19.13 45.70 -15.40
N ARG A 460 -18.60 45.75 -16.62
CA ARG A 460 -19.11 46.53 -17.74
C ARG A 460 -20.54 46.09 -18.09
N SER A 461 -20.78 44.82 -18.27
CA SER A 461 -22.11 44.28 -18.57
C SER A 461 -23.15 44.61 -17.48
N LEU A 462 -22.77 44.43 -16.20
CA LEU A 462 -23.65 44.74 -15.07
C LEU A 462 -24.03 46.25 -15.00
N LEU A 463 -23.07 47.14 -15.25
CA LEU A 463 -23.29 48.58 -15.24
C LEU A 463 -24.08 49.09 -16.43
N SER A 464 -23.97 48.43 -17.62
CA SER A 464 -24.77 48.75 -18.81
C SER A 464 -26.16 48.13 -18.78
N GLY A 465 -26.46 47.26 -17.83
CA GLY A 465 -27.72 46.52 -17.77
C GLY A 465 -27.82 45.40 -18.79
N GLU A 466 -26.71 45.01 -19.42
CA GLU A 466 -26.62 43.90 -20.35
C GLU A 466 -26.50 42.58 -19.61
N GLN A 467 -27.04 41.51 -20.18
CA GLN A 467 -26.87 40.17 -19.64
C GLN A 467 -25.43 39.73 -19.81
N VAL A 468 -24.82 39.27 -18.70
CA VAL A 468 -23.44 38.72 -18.74
C VAL A 468 -23.47 37.35 -19.43
N ASP A 469 -22.72 37.20 -20.49
CA ASP A 469 -22.49 35.88 -21.12
C ASP A 469 -21.39 35.16 -20.36
N ILE A 470 -21.80 34.38 -19.37
CA ILE A 470 -20.90 33.68 -18.47
C ILE A 470 -20.13 32.61 -19.21
N ASP A 471 -20.73 31.94 -20.21
CA ASP A 471 -20.08 30.83 -20.92
C ASP A 471 -18.96 31.33 -21.85
N ALA A 472 -19.03 32.60 -22.27
CA ALA A 472 -17.99 33.24 -23.10
C ALA A 472 -16.78 33.72 -22.28
N ILE A 473 -16.94 33.89 -20.95
CA ILE A 473 -15.90 34.50 -20.08
C ILE A 473 -15.40 33.55 -19.01
N ASP A 474 -16.02 32.39 -18.88
CA ASP A 474 -15.73 31.43 -17.80
C ASP A 474 -14.31 30.85 -17.96
N PRO A 475 -13.39 31.11 -17.01
CA PRO A 475 -12.05 30.56 -17.03
C PRO A 475 -11.99 29.10 -16.54
N PHE A 476 -13.09 28.60 -15.98
CA PHE A 476 -13.20 27.23 -15.46
C PHE A 476 -14.12 26.43 -16.40
N PRO A 477 -13.58 25.54 -17.26
CA PRO A 477 -14.40 24.79 -18.20
C PRO A 477 -15.41 23.93 -17.43
N VAL A 478 -16.68 24.13 -17.73
CA VAL A 478 -17.75 23.26 -17.23
C VAL A 478 -17.78 22.02 -18.10
N MET A 479 -17.61 20.84 -17.51
CA MET A 479 -17.83 19.59 -18.24
C MET A 479 -19.25 19.54 -18.80
N LYS A 480 -19.37 19.28 -20.10
CA LYS A 480 -20.64 19.06 -20.78
C LYS A 480 -21.20 17.69 -20.49
#